data_6477c4fb50edf8eabf468b5e0bd260c0
#
_entry.id   6477c4fb50edf8eabf468b5e0bd260c0
#
_cell.length_a   1.000
_cell.length_b   1.000
_cell.length_c   1.000
_cell.angle_alpha   90.00
_cell.angle_beta   90.00
_cell.angle_gamma   90.00
#
_symmetry.space_group_name_H-M   'P 1'
#
loop_
_entity.id
_entity.type
_entity.pdbx_description
1 polymer ?
#
loop_
_entity_poly.entity_id
_entity_poly.type
_entity_poly.pdbx_seq_one_letter_code
_entity_poly.pdbx_strand_id
1 'polypeptide(L)'
;MPIIITLDVQLAKKKMSVTDFAAAIDITPANVSVLKNGRAKAVRFTTLDAICRVLECQPGDILEWVPDDHPAAIAVGEGDA
;
A
#
# COMPACT_ATOMS: atom_id res chain seq x y z
N MET A 1 -4.53 10.45 -8.79
CA MET A 1 -5.55 9.39 -8.54
C MET A 1 -5.96 9.46 -7.08
N PRO A 2 -7.26 9.58 -6.79
CA PRO A 2 -7.72 9.76 -5.42
C PRO A 2 -7.80 8.47 -4.59
N ILE A 3 -7.08 7.44 -4.95
CA ILE A 3 -6.92 6.25 -4.12
C ILE A 3 -5.54 6.32 -3.47
N ILE A 4 -5.49 6.31 -2.16
CA ILE A 4 -4.24 6.32 -1.42
C ILE A 4 -4.00 4.96 -0.76
N ILE A 5 -2.73 4.67 -0.53
CA ILE A 5 -2.30 3.41 0.07
C ILE A 5 -1.69 3.74 1.44
N THR A 6 -2.24 3.16 2.49
CA THR A 6 -1.79 3.40 3.87
C THR A 6 -1.09 2.16 4.44
N LEU A 7 -0.33 1.49 3.61
CA LEU A 7 0.38 0.26 3.98
C LEU A 7 1.36 0.48 5.13
N ASP A 8 2.04 1.61 5.13
CA ASP A 8 3.03 1.93 6.17
C ASP A 8 2.41 1.99 7.56
N VAL A 9 1.17 2.42 7.68
CA VAL A 9 0.46 2.44 8.97
C VAL A 9 0.30 1.01 9.51
N GLN A 10 -0.10 0.09 8.64
CA GLN A 10 -0.29 -1.30 9.05
C GLN A 10 1.05 -1.98 9.38
N LEU A 11 2.09 -1.69 8.62
CA LEU A 11 3.43 -2.20 8.92
C LEU A 11 3.90 -1.72 10.29
N ALA A 12 3.67 -0.44 10.60
CA ALA A 12 4.03 0.11 11.90
C ALA A 12 3.25 -0.56 13.03
N LYS A 13 1.95 -0.81 12.84
CA LYS A 13 1.12 -1.48 13.84
C LYS A 13 1.61 -2.90 14.13
N LYS A 14 2.11 -3.59 13.12
CA LYS A 14 2.63 -4.95 13.25
C LYS A 14 4.13 -4.97 13.58
N LYS A 15 4.76 -3.82 13.67
CA LYS A 15 6.21 -3.68 13.91
C LYS A 15 7.01 -4.51 12.93
N MET A 16 6.60 -4.49 11.67
CA MET A 16 7.20 -5.28 10.60
C MET A 16 7.97 -4.38 9.65
N SER A 17 9.20 -4.77 9.32
CA SER A 17 10.01 -4.03 8.34
C SER A 17 9.54 -4.31 6.92
N VAL A 18 9.92 -3.42 5.99
CA VAL A 18 9.63 -3.62 4.56
C VAL A 18 10.26 -4.93 4.07
N THR A 19 11.49 -5.21 4.51
CA THR A 19 12.19 -6.44 4.10
C THR A 19 11.46 -7.69 4.58
N ASP A 20 11.05 -7.71 5.84
CA ASP A 20 10.33 -8.86 6.40
C ASP A 20 8.98 -9.04 5.73
N PHE A 21 8.28 -7.95 5.48
CA PHE A 21 6.98 -7.98 4.82
C PHE A 21 7.11 -8.49 3.39
N ALA A 22 8.10 -8.00 2.65
CA ALA A 22 8.35 -8.43 1.27
C ALA A 22 8.61 -9.94 1.21
N ALA A 23 9.41 -10.46 2.14
CA ALA A 23 9.66 -11.89 2.21
C ALA A 23 8.39 -12.67 2.51
N ALA A 24 7.53 -12.15 3.40
CA ALA A 24 6.31 -12.83 3.81
C ALA A 24 5.29 -12.95 2.67
N ILE A 25 5.24 -11.98 1.77
CA ILE A 25 4.29 -11.99 0.64
C ILE A 25 4.95 -12.35 -0.69
N ASP A 26 6.23 -12.73 -0.66
CA ASP A 26 6.97 -13.21 -1.82
C ASP A 26 7.06 -12.19 -2.94
N ILE A 27 7.36 -10.95 -2.58
CA ILE A 27 7.68 -9.90 -3.55
C ILE A 27 8.97 -9.21 -3.12
N THR A 28 9.54 -8.40 -4.01
CA THR A 28 10.80 -7.72 -3.70
C THR A 28 10.55 -6.51 -2.78
N PRO A 29 11.54 -6.14 -1.95
CA PRO A 29 11.44 -4.91 -1.17
C PRO A 29 11.21 -3.66 -2.03
N ALA A 30 11.76 -3.63 -3.24
CA ALA A 30 11.53 -2.54 -4.17
C ALA A 30 10.05 -2.41 -4.54
N ASN A 31 9.38 -3.54 -4.80
CA ASN A 31 7.96 -3.53 -5.12
C ASN A 31 7.11 -3.13 -3.91
N VAL A 32 7.50 -3.52 -2.71
CA VAL A 32 6.83 -3.06 -1.49
C VAL A 32 6.95 -1.55 -1.36
N SER A 33 8.13 -1.00 -1.63
CA SER A 33 8.35 0.44 -1.58
C SER A 33 7.49 1.19 -2.59
N VAL A 34 7.31 0.64 -3.79
CA VAL A 34 6.42 1.23 -4.81
C VAL A 34 5.00 1.31 -4.28
N LEU A 35 4.50 0.23 -3.66
CA LEU A 35 3.17 0.21 -3.04
C LEU A 35 3.07 1.20 -1.89
N LYS A 36 4.04 1.15 -0.99
CA LYS A 36 4.06 1.97 0.22
C LYS A 36 4.07 3.46 -0.10
N ASN A 37 4.80 3.85 -1.14
CA ASN A 37 4.94 5.25 -1.52
C ASN A 37 3.83 5.75 -2.45
N GLY A 38 2.82 4.93 -2.71
CA GLY A 38 1.68 5.33 -3.52
C GLY A 38 1.98 5.44 -5.01
N ARG A 39 3.06 4.82 -5.47
CA ARG A 39 3.46 4.87 -6.88
C ARG A 39 2.86 3.75 -7.71
N ALA A 40 2.26 2.76 -7.07
CA ALA A 40 1.65 1.66 -7.79
C ALA A 40 0.39 2.14 -8.49
N LYS A 41 0.25 1.80 -9.77
CA LYS A 41 -0.95 2.13 -10.55
C LYS A 41 -1.99 1.03 -10.46
N ALA A 42 -1.59 -0.14 -9.98
CA ALA A 42 -2.48 -1.28 -9.85
C ALA A 42 -1.92 -2.22 -8.79
N VAL A 43 -2.79 -3.00 -8.18
CA VAL A 43 -2.42 -4.08 -7.29
C VAL A 43 -3.28 -5.28 -7.65
N ARG A 44 -2.65 -6.45 -7.77
CA ARG A 44 -3.40 -7.68 -8.07
C ARG A 44 -4.14 -8.14 -6.83
N PHE A 45 -5.31 -8.73 -7.03
CA PHE A 45 -6.07 -9.29 -5.91
C PHE A 45 -5.28 -10.37 -5.16
N THR A 46 -4.47 -11.14 -5.87
CA THR A 46 -3.61 -12.15 -5.22
C THR A 46 -2.61 -11.50 -4.26
N THR A 47 -2.02 -10.38 -4.68
CA THR A 47 -1.11 -9.61 -3.82
C THR A 47 -1.87 -8.99 -2.65
N LEU A 48 -3.02 -8.41 -2.92
CA LEU A 48 -3.86 -7.80 -1.89
C LEU A 48 -4.29 -8.83 -0.84
N ASP A 49 -4.66 -10.03 -1.29
CA ASP A 49 -5.00 -11.14 -0.41
C ASP A 49 -3.81 -11.49 0.51
N ALA A 50 -2.62 -11.59 -0.05
CA ALA A 50 -1.41 -11.91 0.72
C ALA A 50 -1.12 -10.81 1.76
N ILE A 51 -1.26 -9.54 1.37
CA ILE A 51 -1.06 -8.42 2.27
C ILE A 51 -2.03 -8.51 3.45
N CYS A 52 -3.31 -8.71 3.17
CA CYS A 52 -4.34 -8.79 4.20
C CYS A 52 -4.11 -9.98 5.13
N ARG A 53 -3.66 -11.10 4.57
CA ARG A 53 -3.38 -12.30 5.37
C ARG A 53 -2.22 -12.08 6.33
N VAL A 54 -1.12 -11.52 5.84
CA VAL A 54 0.09 -11.29 6.65
C VAL A 54 -0.14 -10.23 7.71
N LEU A 55 -0.81 -9.14 7.34
CA LEU A 55 -1.06 -8.02 8.25
C LEU A 55 -2.34 -8.20 9.07
N GLU A 56 -3.10 -9.25 8.80
CA GLU A 56 -4.37 -9.53 9.50
C GLU A 56 -5.29 -8.33 9.46
N CYS A 57 -5.50 -7.78 8.27
CA CYS A 57 -6.31 -6.59 8.06
C CYS A 57 -7.22 -6.76 6.85
N GLN A 58 -8.10 -5.81 6.65
CA GLN A 58 -8.99 -5.76 5.51
C GLN A 58 -8.43 -4.83 4.43
N PRO A 59 -8.83 -5.01 3.16
CA PRO A 59 -8.40 -4.10 2.11
C PRO A 59 -8.68 -2.62 2.43
N GLY A 60 -9.79 -2.33 3.09
CA GLY A 60 -10.12 -0.96 3.50
C GLY A 60 -9.19 -0.37 4.55
N ASP A 61 -8.36 -1.21 5.17
CA ASP A 61 -7.35 -0.72 6.11
C ASP A 61 -6.08 -0.22 5.42
N ILE A 62 -5.90 -0.56 4.14
CA ILE A 62 -4.70 -0.19 3.39
C ILE A 62 -5.00 0.60 2.12
N LEU A 63 -6.25 0.62 1.66
CA LEU A 63 -6.69 1.37 0.49
C LEU A 63 -7.80 2.32 0.92
N GLU A 64 -7.71 3.58 0.49
CA GLU A 64 -8.68 4.59 0.86
C GLU A 64 -8.93 5.51 -0.32
N TRP A 65 -10.19 5.84 -0.55
CA TRP A 65 -10.56 6.85 -1.54
C TRP A 65 -10.64 8.22 -0.85
N VAL A 66 -10.07 9.22 -1.50
CA VAL A 66 -10.16 10.60 -1.03
C VAL A 66 -10.49 11.50 -2.23
N PRO A 67 -11.12 12.68 -2.00
CA PRO A 67 -11.37 13.61 -3.10
C PRO A 67 -10.06 14.13 -3.69
N ASP A 68 -10.11 14.60 -4.93
CA ASP A 68 -8.94 15.10 -5.64
C ASP A 68 -8.27 16.29 -4.94
N ASP A 69 -9.04 17.09 -4.20
CA ASP A 69 -8.51 18.24 -3.47
C ASP A 69 -7.95 17.89 -2.09
N HIS A 70 -8.02 16.61 -1.69
CA HIS A 70 -7.45 16.16 -0.43
C HIS A 70 -5.92 16.19 -0.51
N PRO A 71 -5.21 16.67 0.54
CA PRO A 71 -3.74 16.72 0.50
C PRO A 71 -3.05 15.40 0.15
N ALA A 72 -3.59 14.27 0.64
CA ALA A 72 -3.02 12.97 0.33
C ALA A 72 -3.18 12.62 -1.15
N ALA A 73 -4.32 12.96 -1.76
CA ALA A 73 -4.55 12.72 -3.18
C ALA A 73 -3.61 13.57 -4.04
N ILE A 74 -3.38 14.81 -3.64
CA ILE A 74 -2.44 15.71 -4.33
C ILE A 74 -1.04 15.12 -4.28
N ALA A 75 -0.62 14.65 -3.12
CA ALA A 75 0.72 14.09 -2.93
C ALA A 75 0.92 12.79 -3.71
N VAL A 76 -0.12 11.95 -3.79
CA VAL A 76 -0.04 10.63 -4.43
C VAL A 76 -0.31 10.69 -5.92
N GLY A 77 -1.23 11.57 -6.34
CA GLY A 77 -1.67 11.64 -7.72
C GLY A 77 -0.65 12.17 -8.70
N GLU A 78 0.38 12.81 -8.22
CA GLU A 78 1.41 13.38 -9.06
C GLU A 78 2.17 12.27 -9.80
N GLY A 79 2.23 12.38 -11.10
CA GLY A 79 2.91 11.38 -11.91
C GLY A 79 2.07 10.15 -12.22
N ASP A 80 0.83 10.16 -11.83
CA ASP A 80 -0.08 9.04 -11.98
C ASP A 80 -0.94 9.15 -13.25
N ALA A 81 -0.51 9.95 -14.13
CA ALA A 81 -1.26 10.28 -15.34
C ALA A 81 -1.58 9.07 -16.21
#